data_56c784cb9de3a93d6c893bdedcca40e9
#
_entry.id   56c784cb9de3a93d6c893bdedcca40e9
#
_cell.length_a   1.000
_cell.length_b   1.000
_cell.length_c   1.000
_cell.angle_alpha   90.00
_cell.angle_beta   90.00
_cell.angle_gamma   90.00
#
_symmetry.space_group_name_H-M   'P 1'
#
loop_
_entity.id
_entity.type
_entity.pdbx_description
1 polymer ?
#
loop_
_entity_poly.entity_id
_entity_poly.type
_entity_poly.pdbx_seq_one_letter_code
_entity_poly.pdbx_strand_id
1 'polypeptide(L)'
;MDTNLTVFEDYNIRRIFDEKTETWFFSVVDIIKALTQQSDYQLARNYWKVLKNRLGKEGSQVVTNCNQLKMPAEDGRSRLTDVADTETLLRLIQSVPSPKAEPIKLWLAKVGYERMQEIVDPSMSLNRAREAWQKQGRSNKWIEQRMMGQETRNKLTDYWKDHSVKEGDEFAILTNIIHQEWAEVTVKEHKSLKGLKTQNLRDHMSEAELIFTALAELSTRQIAGSVE
;
A
#
# COMPACT_ATOMS: atom_id res chain seq x y z
N MET A 1 18.63 -4.24 2.85
CA MET A 1 17.66 -3.96 1.76
C MET A 1 17.34 -5.26 1.05
N ASP A 2 16.13 -5.76 1.24
CA ASP A 2 15.67 -6.97 0.54
C ASP A 2 15.35 -6.65 -0.91
N THR A 3 16.13 -7.22 -1.83
CA THR A 3 15.86 -7.12 -3.26
C THR A 3 14.94 -8.28 -3.64
N ASN A 4 13.66 -8.00 -3.86
CA ASN A 4 12.72 -9.00 -4.31
C ASN A 4 12.37 -8.76 -5.79
N LEU A 5 12.30 -9.84 -6.55
CA LEU A 5 11.72 -9.84 -7.88
C LEU A 5 10.19 -9.96 -7.75
N THR A 6 9.47 -9.19 -8.53
CA THR A 6 8.04 -9.41 -8.77
C THR A 6 7.86 -9.71 -10.25
N VAL A 7 6.91 -10.58 -10.58
CA VAL A 7 6.66 -10.99 -11.96
C VAL A 7 5.48 -10.19 -12.49
N PHE A 8 5.66 -9.57 -13.64
CA PHE A 8 4.60 -8.97 -14.43
C PHE A 8 4.55 -9.70 -15.78
N GLU A 9 3.53 -10.50 -16.01
CA GLU A 9 3.49 -11.52 -17.05
C GLU A 9 4.75 -12.40 -16.95
N ASP A 10 5.53 -12.53 -18.02
CA ASP A 10 6.79 -13.30 -18.08
C ASP A 10 8.04 -12.45 -17.73
N TYR A 11 7.87 -11.22 -17.29
CA TYR A 11 8.98 -10.30 -17.00
C TYR A 11 9.26 -10.20 -15.51
N ASN A 12 10.51 -10.40 -15.15
CA ASN A 12 11.02 -10.15 -13.81
C ASN A 12 11.27 -8.66 -13.61
N ILE A 13 10.56 -8.07 -12.66
CA ILE A 13 10.69 -6.66 -12.28
C ILE A 13 11.46 -6.58 -10.97
N ARG A 14 12.62 -5.94 -10.99
CA ARG A 14 13.40 -5.69 -9.77
C ARG A 14 12.70 -4.64 -8.92
N ARG A 15 12.67 -4.91 -7.60
CA ARG A 15 12.10 -3.99 -6.62
C ARG A 15 12.94 -3.95 -5.35
N ILE A 16 12.87 -2.82 -4.64
CA ILE A 16 13.53 -2.60 -3.34
C ILE A 16 12.49 -2.05 -2.38
N PHE A 17 12.48 -2.57 -1.17
CA PHE A 17 11.68 -2.00 -0.07
C PHE A 17 12.55 -1.01 0.72
N ASP A 18 12.06 0.22 0.86
CA ASP A 18 12.66 1.23 1.73
C ASP A 18 11.96 1.17 3.10
N GLU A 19 12.69 0.72 4.12
CA GLU A 19 12.16 0.59 5.48
C GLU A 19 11.87 1.95 6.15
N LYS A 20 12.50 3.04 5.71
CA LYS A 20 12.28 4.37 6.30
C LYS A 20 10.95 4.96 5.87
N THR A 21 10.60 4.79 4.61
CA THR A 21 9.36 5.30 4.02
C THR A 21 8.27 4.23 3.94
N GLU A 22 8.58 2.99 4.34
CA GLU A 22 7.73 1.80 4.20
C GLU A 22 7.18 1.63 2.77
N THR A 23 8.00 1.97 1.76
CA THR A 23 7.57 2.04 0.37
C THR A 23 8.37 1.09 -0.51
N TRP A 24 7.67 0.41 -1.45
CA TRP A 24 8.31 -0.36 -2.50
C TRP A 24 8.68 0.53 -3.68
N PHE A 25 9.93 0.44 -4.12
CA PHE A 25 10.42 1.06 -5.34
C PHE A 25 10.72 0.00 -6.40
N PHE A 26 10.31 0.25 -7.62
CA PHE A 26 10.42 -0.65 -8.76
C PHE A 26 11.33 -0.06 -9.82
N SER A 27 12.10 -0.92 -10.53
CA SER A 27 12.93 -0.52 -11.66
C SER A 27 12.07 -0.01 -12.81
N VAL A 28 12.22 1.26 -13.17
CA VAL A 28 11.51 1.88 -14.29
C VAL A 28 11.87 1.20 -15.62
N VAL A 29 13.14 0.86 -15.81
CA VAL A 29 13.59 0.23 -17.06
C VAL A 29 13.00 -1.17 -17.23
N ASP A 30 12.85 -1.94 -16.13
CA ASP A 30 12.25 -3.27 -16.21
C ASP A 30 10.77 -3.19 -16.58
N ILE A 31 10.02 -2.22 -16.02
CA ILE A 31 8.63 -1.94 -16.40
C ILE A 31 8.53 -1.52 -17.88
N ILE A 32 9.41 -0.64 -18.33
CA ILE A 32 9.44 -0.23 -19.75
C ILE A 32 9.73 -1.44 -20.64
N LYS A 33 10.68 -2.30 -20.26
CA LYS A 33 11.01 -3.53 -20.98
C LYS A 33 9.77 -4.42 -21.15
N ALA A 34 9.03 -4.63 -20.06
CA ALA A 34 7.80 -5.41 -20.07
C ALA A 34 6.70 -4.78 -20.95
N LEU A 35 6.44 -3.49 -20.79
CA LEU A 35 5.39 -2.78 -21.54
C LEU A 35 5.68 -2.64 -23.04
N THR A 36 6.94 -2.51 -23.42
CA THR A 36 7.36 -2.36 -24.81
C THR A 36 7.77 -3.67 -25.48
N GLN A 37 7.73 -4.78 -24.71
CA GLN A 37 8.13 -6.13 -25.16
C GLN A 37 9.55 -6.17 -25.73
N GLN A 38 10.46 -5.33 -25.19
CA GLN A 38 11.85 -5.32 -25.59
C GLN A 38 12.54 -6.58 -25.04
N SER A 39 13.23 -7.30 -25.93
CA SER A 39 14.06 -8.44 -25.55
C SER A 39 15.36 -8.00 -24.87
N ASP A 40 15.90 -6.86 -25.28
CA ASP A 40 17.16 -6.29 -24.82
C ASP A 40 16.93 -5.18 -23.80
N TYR A 41 17.64 -5.27 -22.66
CA TYR A 41 17.66 -4.27 -21.62
C TYR A 41 18.15 -2.90 -22.10
N GLN A 42 19.14 -2.87 -23.01
CA GLN A 42 19.67 -1.63 -23.54
C GLN A 42 18.65 -0.87 -24.39
N LEU A 43 17.83 -1.58 -25.16
CA LEU A 43 16.74 -0.95 -25.94
C LEU A 43 15.70 -0.32 -25.03
N ALA A 44 15.30 -1.02 -23.96
CA ALA A 44 14.38 -0.49 -22.95
C ALA A 44 14.96 0.75 -22.25
N ARG A 45 16.26 0.74 -21.94
CA ARG A 45 16.96 1.89 -21.34
C ARG A 45 17.00 3.09 -22.28
N ASN A 46 17.24 2.87 -23.58
CA ASN A 46 17.22 3.94 -24.57
C ASN A 46 15.81 4.52 -24.73
N TYR A 47 14.79 3.66 -24.77
CA TYR A 47 13.39 4.10 -24.80
C TYR A 47 13.06 4.96 -23.57
N TRP A 48 13.43 4.49 -22.36
CA TRP A 48 13.25 5.28 -21.14
C TRP A 48 13.91 6.64 -21.19
N LYS A 49 15.15 6.73 -21.69
CA LYS A 49 15.86 7.99 -21.84
C LYS A 49 15.09 9.00 -22.71
N VAL A 50 14.54 8.54 -23.85
CA VAL A 50 13.74 9.37 -24.75
C VAL A 50 12.43 9.79 -24.07
N LEU A 51 11.72 8.86 -23.46
CA LEU A 51 10.47 9.12 -22.74
C LEU A 51 10.69 10.10 -21.59
N LYS A 52 11.72 9.90 -20.79
CA LYS A 52 12.11 10.78 -19.67
C LYS A 52 12.35 12.22 -20.13
N ASN A 53 13.08 12.38 -21.25
CA ASN A 53 13.34 13.70 -21.82
C ASN A 53 12.05 14.37 -22.34
N ARG A 54 11.14 13.62 -22.96
CA ARG A 54 9.86 14.13 -23.42
C ARG A 54 9.00 14.60 -22.24
N LEU A 55 8.80 13.73 -21.25
CA LEU A 55 8.03 14.03 -20.06
C LEU A 55 8.61 15.21 -19.26
N GLY A 56 9.94 15.32 -19.19
CA GLY A 56 10.62 16.46 -18.57
C GLY A 56 10.34 17.79 -19.28
N LYS A 57 10.31 17.80 -20.64
CA LYS A 57 9.95 18.99 -21.42
C LYS A 57 8.47 19.37 -21.27
N GLU A 58 7.61 18.39 -21.07
CA GLU A 58 6.18 18.57 -20.80
C GLU A 58 5.89 19.03 -19.35
N GLY A 59 6.93 19.18 -18.51
CA GLY A 59 6.79 19.55 -17.10
C GLY A 59 6.15 18.45 -16.23
N SER A 60 6.20 17.20 -16.70
CA SER A 60 5.59 16.08 -15.96
C SER A 60 6.32 15.77 -14.67
N GLN A 61 5.61 15.78 -13.54
CA GLN A 61 6.13 15.40 -12.22
C GLN A 61 6.60 13.92 -12.14
N VAL A 62 6.17 13.07 -13.07
CA VAL A 62 6.62 11.67 -13.12
C VAL A 62 8.14 11.56 -13.16
N VAL A 63 8.83 12.48 -13.87
CA VAL A 63 10.29 12.47 -13.97
C VAL A 63 10.96 12.92 -12.68
N THR A 64 10.40 13.90 -12.00
CA THR A 64 10.94 14.42 -10.72
C THR A 64 10.72 13.45 -9.56
N ASN A 65 9.67 12.64 -9.62
CA ASN A 65 9.35 11.62 -8.62
C ASN A 65 10.13 10.30 -8.81
N CYS A 66 10.88 10.15 -9.92
CA CYS A 66 11.78 9.01 -10.08
C CYS A 66 13.06 9.22 -9.28
N ASN A 67 13.34 8.27 -8.39
CA ASN A 67 14.57 8.24 -7.59
C ASN A 67 15.65 7.39 -8.28
N GLN A 68 16.89 7.48 -7.79
CA GLN A 68 17.97 6.58 -8.22
C GLN A 68 18.44 5.73 -7.06
N LEU A 69 18.29 4.42 -7.17
CA LEU A 69 18.75 3.46 -6.18
C LEU A 69 19.72 2.44 -6.80
N LYS A 70 20.64 1.94 -5.97
CA LYS A 70 21.53 0.86 -6.39
C LYS A 70 20.75 -0.46 -6.43
N MET A 71 20.64 -1.05 -7.61
CA MET A 71 20.01 -2.35 -7.84
C MET A 71 20.99 -3.36 -8.46
N PRO A 72 20.85 -4.65 -8.17
CA PRO A 72 21.65 -5.68 -8.84
C PRO A 72 21.34 -5.69 -10.33
N ALA A 73 22.38 -5.72 -11.16
CA ALA A 73 22.30 -5.91 -12.60
C ALA A 73 22.47 -7.40 -12.95
N GLU A 74 22.18 -7.78 -14.19
CA GLU A 74 22.29 -9.17 -14.67
C GLU A 74 23.73 -9.74 -14.53
N ASP A 75 24.74 -8.85 -14.57
CA ASP A 75 26.16 -9.22 -14.33
C ASP A 75 26.55 -9.31 -12.84
N GLY A 76 25.60 -9.27 -11.93
CA GLY A 76 25.80 -9.33 -10.47
C GLY A 76 26.35 -8.05 -9.84
N ARG A 77 26.66 -7.01 -10.63
CA ARG A 77 27.14 -5.72 -10.11
C ARG A 77 25.97 -4.83 -9.70
N SER A 78 26.18 -4.05 -8.63
CA SER A 78 25.19 -3.05 -8.21
C SER A 78 25.35 -1.78 -9.04
N ARG A 79 24.26 -1.34 -9.68
CA ARG A 79 24.24 -0.15 -10.54
C ARG A 79 23.12 0.81 -10.13
N LEU A 80 23.38 2.12 -10.26
CA LEU A 80 22.33 3.12 -10.12
C LEU A 80 21.28 2.92 -11.21
N THR A 81 20.02 2.76 -10.76
CA THR A 81 18.87 2.47 -11.62
C THR A 81 17.76 3.44 -11.25
N ASP A 82 17.11 4.03 -12.25
CA ASP A 82 15.92 4.85 -12.04
C ASP A 82 14.81 3.95 -11.50
N VAL A 83 14.25 4.35 -10.38
CA VAL A 83 13.19 3.63 -9.68
C VAL A 83 12.03 4.58 -9.41
N ALA A 84 10.84 4.02 -9.28
CA ALA A 84 9.63 4.75 -8.95
C ALA A 84 8.78 3.93 -7.97
N ASP A 85 8.01 4.62 -7.14
CA ASP A 85 6.96 4.03 -6.33
C ASP A 85 5.76 3.62 -7.19
N THR A 86 4.78 2.97 -6.60
CA THR A 86 3.61 2.46 -7.32
C THR A 86 2.81 3.57 -7.99
N GLU A 87 2.61 4.70 -7.33
CA GLU A 87 1.84 5.82 -7.87
C GLU A 87 2.51 6.40 -9.12
N THR A 88 3.81 6.69 -9.01
CA THR A 88 4.61 7.20 -10.12
C THR A 88 4.65 6.22 -11.30
N LEU A 89 4.74 4.90 -11.02
CA LEU A 89 4.68 3.87 -12.05
C LEU A 89 3.33 3.85 -12.77
N LEU A 90 2.23 3.92 -12.05
CA LEU A 90 0.89 3.96 -12.66
C LEU A 90 0.72 5.18 -13.58
N ARG A 91 1.25 6.33 -13.20
CA ARG A 91 1.29 7.51 -14.08
C ARG A 91 2.21 7.32 -15.28
N LEU A 92 3.39 6.72 -15.07
CA LEU A 92 4.34 6.43 -16.16
C LEU A 92 3.72 5.52 -17.21
N ILE A 93 3.03 4.45 -16.79
CA ILE A 93 2.35 3.49 -17.67
C ILE A 93 1.35 4.20 -18.60
N GLN A 94 0.63 5.19 -18.11
CA GLN A 94 -0.31 5.98 -18.89
C GLN A 94 0.39 6.75 -20.03
N SER A 95 1.66 7.12 -19.84
CA SER A 95 2.48 7.86 -20.81
C SER A 95 3.15 6.97 -21.86
N VAL A 96 3.11 5.64 -21.69
CA VAL A 96 3.71 4.68 -22.64
C VAL A 96 2.69 4.30 -23.71
N PRO A 97 2.93 4.64 -25.00
CA PRO A 97 2.07 4.25 -26.12
C PRO A 97 2.37 2.79 -26.51
N SER A 98 1.86 1.84 -25.74
CA SER A 98 2.03 0.41 -25.99
C SER A 98 0.71 -0.34 -25.82
N PRO A 99 0.40 -1.31 -26.71
CA PRO A 99 -0.75 -2.20 -26.53
C PRO A 99 -0.73 -2.97 -25.21
N LYS A 100 0.44 -3.28 -24.67
CA LYS A 100 0.60 -3.94 -23.36
C LYS A 100 0.27 -3.02 -22.16
N ALA A 101 0.32 -1.72 -22.35
CA ALA A 101 -0.11 -0.75 -21.34
C ALA A 101 -1.64 -0.61 -21.28
N GLU A 102 -2.34 -0.96 -22.36
CA GLU A 102 -3.79 -0.71 -22.51
C GLU A 102 -4.64 -1.43 -21.45
N PRO A 103 -4.42 -2.71 -21.09
CA PRO A 103 -5.17 -3.37 -20.03
C PRO A 103 -5.05 -2.65 -18.67
N ILE A 104 -3.86 -2.11 -18.37
CA ILE A 104 -3.64 -1.37 -17.11
C ILE A 104 -4.34 -0.01 -17.16
N LYS A 105 -4.31 0.67 -18.31
CA LYS A 105 -5.04 1.95 -18.50
C LYS A 105 -6.55 1.77 -18.34
N LEU A 106 -7.11 0.71 -18.93
CA LEU A 106 -8.53 0.38 -18.78
C LEU A 106 -8.88 0.02 -17.33
N TRP A 107 -8.01 -0.75 -16.65
CA TRP A 107 -8.20 -1.05 -15.24
C TRP A 107 -8.17 0.23 -14.39
N LEU A 108 -7.24 1.15 -14.62
CA LEU A 108 -7.17 2.43 -13.90
C LEU A 108 -8.43 3.27 -14.14
N ALA A 109 -8.93 3.32 -15.38
CA ALA A 109 -10.17 4.02 -15.71
C ALA A 109 -11.36 3.42 -14.96
N LYS A 110 -11.43 2.08 -14.90
CA LYS A 110 -12.47 1.36 -14.15
C LYS A 110 -12.40 1.67 -12.65
N VAL A 111 -11.21 1.58 -12.05
CA VAL A 111 -11.00 1.88 -10.62
C VAL A 111 -11.37 3.34 -10.31
N GLY A 112 -10.98 4.28 -11.17
CA GLY A 112 -11.37 5.68 -11.02
C GLY A 112 -12.88 5.89 -11.08
N TYR A 113 -13.55 5.23 -12.02
CA TYR A 113 -15.00 5.30 -12.15
C TYR A 113 -15.72 4.67 -10.93
N GLU A 114 -15.30 3.50 -10.48
CA GLU A 114 -15.83 2.85 -9.27
C GLU A 114 -15.67 3.78 -8.06
N ARG A 115 -14.52 4.46 -7.93
CA ARG A 115 -14.30 5.41 -6.85
C ARG A 115 -15.23 6.62 -6.90
N MET A 116 -15.51 7.12 -8.10
CA MET A 116 -16.50 8.20 -8.28
C MET A 116 -17.91 7.77 -7.87
N GLN A 117 -18.28 6.52 -8.16
CA GLN A 117 -19.57 5.96 -7.71
C GLN A 117 -19.66 5.80 -6.20
N GLU A 118 -18.55 5.40 -5.53
CA GLU A 118 -18.48 5.31 -4.06
C GLU A 118 -18.66 6.69 -3.38
N ILE A 119 -18.31 7.79 -4.05
CA ILE A 119 -18.58 9.14 -3.54
C ILE A 119 -20.10 9.43 -3.53
N VAL A 120 -20.82 8.92 -4.51
CA VAL A 120 -22.28 9.09 -4.62
C VAL A 120 -23.02 8.13 -3.68
N ASP A 121 -22.54 6.88 -3.58
CA ASP A 121 -23.06 5.84 -2.69
C ASP A 121 -21.92 5.20 -1.86
N PRO A 122 -21.63 5.74 -0.66
CA PRO A 122 -20.56 5.23 0.21
C PRO A 122 -20.74 3.75 0.63
N SER A 123 -21.96 3.19 0.56
CA SER A 123 -22.20 1.79 0.89
C SER A 123 -21.44 0.82 -0.03
N MET A 124 -21.18 1.24 -1.26
CA MET A 124 -20.40 0.46 -2.23
C MET A 124 -18.97 0.16 -1.73
N SER A 125 -18.35 1.09 -1.01
CA SER A 125 -17.01 0.86 -0.43
C SER A 125 -17.02 -0.23 0.65
N LEU A 126 -18.08 -0.31 1.45
CA LEU A 126 -18.26 -1.36 2.46
C LEU A 126 -18.47 -2.73 1.79
N ASN A 127 -19.27 -2.78 0.74
CA ASN A 127 -19.50 -4.00 -0.03
C ASN A 127 -18.20 -4.48 -0.70
N ARG A 128 -17.42 -3.58 -1.29
CA ARG A 128 -16.11 -3.89 -1.88
C ARG A 128 -15.13 -4.44 -0.84
N ALA A 129 -15.09 -3.86 0.37
CA ALA A 129 -14.27 -4.37 1.46
C ALA A 129 -14.69 -5.79 1.87
N ARG A 130 -16.00 -6.03 2.02
CA ARG A 130 -16.57 -7.37 2.32
C ARG A 130 -16.18 -8.40 1.25
N GLU A 131 -16.36 -8.08 -0.02
CA GLU A 131 -15.99 -8.95 -1.14
C GLU A 131 -14.49 -9.26 -1.17
N ALA A 132 -13.63 -8.26 -0.89
CA ALA A 132 -12.19 -8.44 -0.85
C ALA A 132 -11.79 -9.46 0.22
N TRP A 133 -12.35 -9.39 1.42
CA TRP A 133 -12.08 -10.36 2.48
C TRP A 133 -12.68 -11.74 2.18
N GLN A 134 -13.85 -11.81 1.54
CA GLN A 134 -14.42 -13.10 1.07
C GLN A 134 -13.50 -13.78 0.05
N LYS A 135 -12.96 -13.03 -0.93
CA LYS A 135 -11.99 -13.54 -1.90
C LYS A 135 -10.69 -14.02 -1.25
N GLN A 136 -10.32 -13.46 -0.10
CA GLN A 136 -9.19 -13.94 0.72
C GLN A 136 -9.52 -15.14 1.59
N GLY A 137 -10.76 -15.70 1.49
CA GLY A 137 -11.19 -16.87 2.23
C GLY A 137 -11.62 -16.61 3.67
N ARG A 138 -11.88 -15.33 4.04
CA ARG A 138 -12.37 -15.00 5.38
C ARG A 138 -13.83 -15.42 5.56
N SER A 139 -14.14 -15.99 6.75
CA SER A 139 -15.52 -16.33 7.09
C SER A 139 -16.40 -15.10 7.28
N ASN A 140 -17.71 -15.24 7.06
CA ASN A 140 -18.64 -14.14 7.29
C ASN A 140 -18.57 -13.61 8.73
N LYS A 141 -18.42 -14.50 9.71
CA LYS A 141 -18.28 -14.15 11.12
C LYS A 141 -17.03 -13.30 11.38
N TRP A 142 -15.89 -13.68 10.78
CA TRP A 142 -14.66 -12.88 10.86
C TRP A 142 -14.85 -11.49 10.23
N ILE A 143 -15.52 -11.42 9.07
CA ILE A 143 -15.79 -10.16 8.36
C ILE A 143 -16.66 -9.23 9.21
N GLU A 144 -17.70 -9.76 9.83
CA GLU A 144 -18.57 -8.99 10.74
C GLU A 144 -17.76 -8.42 11.91
N GLN A 145 -16.94 -9.23 12.57
CA GLN A 145 -16.08 -8.77 13.66
C GLN A 145 -15.08 -7.70 13.18
N ARG A 146 -14.50 -7.86 11.99
CA ARG A 146 -13.57 -6.89 11.42
C ARG A 146 -14.24 -5.55 11.13
N MET A 147 -15.47 -5.56 10.60
CA MET A 147 -16.26 -4.36 10.33
C MET A 147 -16.69 -3.65 11.63
N MET A 148 -17.18 -4.41 12.61
CA MET A 148 -17.53 -3.87 13.94
C MET A 148 -16.31 -3.27 14.64
N GLY A 149 -15.16 -3.93 14.59
CA GLY A 149 -13.91 -3.41 15.14
C GLY A 149 -13.45 -2.11 14.46
N GLN A 150 -13.75 -1.92 13.17
CA GLN A 150 -13.46 -0.64 12.51
C GLN A 150 -14.32 0.50 13.05
N GLU A 151 -15.61 0.25 13.28
CA GLU A 151 -16.51 1.24 13.87
C GLU A 151 -16.11 1.58 15.33
N THR A 152 -15.73 0.58 16.12
CA THR A 152 -15.20 0.79 17.48
C THR A 152 -13.95 1.67 17.46
N ARG A 153 -13.05 1.41 16.51
CA ARG A 153 -11.84 2.22 16.30
C ARG A 153 -12.17 3.65 15.92
N ASN A 154 -13.11 3.86 15.01
CA ASN A 154 -13.51 5.19 14.57
C ASN A 154 -14.02 6.01 15.79
N LYS A 155 -14.90 5.45 16.59
CA LYS A 155 -15.41 6.09 17.82
C LYS A 155 -14.31 6.46 18.82
N LEU A 156 -13.28 5.63 18.95
CA LEU A 156 -12.15 5.93 19.82
C LEU A 156 -11.30 7.08 19.25
N THR A 157 -11.01 7.06 17.95
CA THR A 157 -10.23 8.13 17.31
C THR A 157 -10.98 9.45 17.26
N ASP A 158 -12.30 9.44 17.09
CA ASP A 158 -13.12 10.64 17.17
C ASP A 158 -13.09 11.22 18.59
N TYR A 159 -13.24 10.38 19.63
CA TYR A 159 -13.06 10.78 21.02
C TYR A 159 -11.68 11.43 21.25
N TRP A 160 -10.61 10.86 20.73
CA TRP A 160 -9.27 11.47 20.83
C TRP A 160 -9.18 12.84 20.15
N LYS A 161 -9.78 13.00 18.96
CA LYS A 161 -9.84 14.30 18.26
C LYS A 161 -10.57 15.36 19.07
N ASP A 162 -11.71 15.01 19.65
CA ASP A 162 -12.53 15.89 20.49
C ASP A 162 -11.78 16.35 21.76
N HIS A 163 -10.79 15.52 22.21
CA HIS A 163 -9.97 15.81 23.38
C HIS A 163 -8.55 16.30 23.02
N SER A 164 -8.40 16.90 21.85
CA SER A 164 -7.17 17.57 21.39
C SER A 164 -5.93 16.66 21.24
N VAL A 165 -6.11 15.35 21.14
CA VAL A 165 -5.03 14.43 20.78
C VAL A 165 -4.68 14.60 19.32
N LYS A 166 -3.40 14.78 19.02
CA LYS A 166 -2.94 15.04 17.64
C LYS A 166 -2.95 13.78 16.81
N GLU A 167 -3.55 13.88 15.64
CA GLU A 167 -3.53 12.81 14.64
C GLU A 167 -2.09 12.53 14.18
N GLY A 168 -1.76 11.28 13.90
CA GLY A 168 -0.42 10.84 13.56
C GLY A 168 0.31 10.20 14.74
N ASP A 169 1.36 10.84 15.23
CA ASP A 169 2.26 10.24 16.23
C ASP A 169 1.56 9.93 17.57
N GLU A 170 0.72 10.84 18.08
CA GLU A 170 0.02 10.61 19.35
C GLU A 170 -1.00 9.47 19.24
N PHE A 171 -1.73 9.40 18.11
CA PHE A 171 -2.62 8.27 17.82
C PHE A 171 -1.87 6.95 17.71
N ALA A 172 -0.68 6.96 17.12
CA ALA A 172 0.17 5.78 17.02
C ALA A 172 0.65 5.32 18.40
N ILE A 173 1.09 6.25 19.26
CA ILE A 173 1.53 5.97 20.63
C ILE A 173 0.38 5.36 21.45
N LEU A 174 -0.78 6.01 21.48
CA LEU A 174 -1.94 5.54 22.24
C LEU A 174 -2.44 4.17 21.74
N THR A 175 -2.47 4.00 20.41
CA THR A 175 -2.81 2.72 19.79
C THR A 175 -1.85 1.61 20.24
N ASN A 176 -0.56 1.93 20.30
CA ASN A 176 0.45 0.96 20.69
C ASN A 176 0.34 0.59 22.17
N ILE A 177 0.05 1.57 23.06
CA ILE A 177 -0.21 1.32 24.47
C ILE A 177 -1.41 0.39 24.64
N ILE A 178 -2.55 0.71 24.03
CA ILE A 178 -3.76 -0.12 24.08
C ILE A 178 -3.49 -1.53 23.55
N HIS A 179 -2.71 -1.65 22.50
CA HIS A 179 -2.36 -2.93 21.90
C HIS A 179 -1.50 -3.78 22.85
N GLN A 180 -0.51 -3.17 23.50
CA GLN A 180 0.38 -3.86 24.43
C GLN A 180 -0.35 -4.39 25.68
N GLU A 181 -1.39 -3.70 26.16
CA GLU A 181 -2.15 -4.12 27.34
C GLU A 181 -2.86 -5.48 27.17
N TRP A 182 -3.24 -5.85 25.94
CA TRP A 182 -3.88 -7.14 25.70
C TRP A 182 -2.99 -8.15 24.96
N ALA A 183 -2.02 -7.68 24.16
CA ALA A 183 -1.19 -8.54 23.30
C ALA A 183 0.21 -8.79 23.89
N GLU A 184 0.62 -8.06 24.92
CA GLU A 184 1.96 -8.08 25.55
C GLU A 184 3.12 -7.73 24.60
N VAL A 185 2.80 -7.29 23.38
CA VAL A 185 3.76 -6.90 22.34
C VAL A 185 3.31 -5.60 21.66
N THR A 186 4.25 -4.87 21.08
CA THR A 186 3.94 -3.71 20.26
C THR A 186 3.25 -4.11 18.96
N VAL A 187 2.54 -3.18 18.32
CA VAL A 187 1.96 -3.38 16.97
C VAL A 187 3.03 -3.81 15.97
N LYS A 188 4.23 -3.24 16.05
CA LYS A 188 5.37 -3.57 15.17
C LYS A 188 5.87 -5.00 15.39
N GLU A 189 6.02 -5.40 16.64
CA GLU A 189 6.44 -6.77 17.00
C GLU A 189 5.37 -7.78 16.59
N HIS A 190 4.08 -7.49 16.82
CA HIS A 190 2.99 -8.36 16.39
C HIS A 190 2.95 -8.51 14.86
N LYS A 191 3.15 -7.43 14.09
CA LYS A 191 3.35 -7.53 12.63
C LYS A 191 4.53 -8.46 12.29
N SER A 192 5.65 -8.30 12.95
CA SER A 192 6.84 -9.14 12.74
C SER A 192 6.57 -10.61 13.01
N LEU A 193 5.89 -10.94 14.13
CA LEU A 193 5.49 -12.31 14.46
C LEU A 193 4.61 -12.96 13.38
N LYS A 194 3.77 -12.15 12.72
CA LYS A 194 2.90 -12.60 11.61
C LYS A 194 3.60 -12.53 10.23
N GLY A 195 4.89 -12.15 10.15
CA GLY A 195 5.64 -12.02 8.89
C GLY A 195 5.17 -10.86 8.02
N LEU A 196 4.53 -9.83 8.60
CA LEU A 196 3.98 -8.69 7.89
C LEU A 196 5.00 -7.55 7.81
N LYS A 197 4.98 -6.81 6.69
CA LYS A 197 5.78 -5.57 6.51
C LYS A 197 4.88 -4.34 6.56
N THR A 198 4.15 -4.07 5.48
CA THR A 198 3.29 -2.89 5.32
C THR A 198 1.80 -3.18 5.47
N GLN A 199 1.44 -4.46 5.51
CA GLN A 199 0.05 -4.90 5.56
C GLN A 199 -0.64 -4.42 6.84
N ASN A 200 -1.96 -4.23 6.77
CA ASN A 200 -2.76 -3.91 7.95
C ASN A 200 -2.80 -5.13 8.88
N LEU A 201 -2.30 -4.96 10.12
CA LEU A 201 -2.24 -6.04 11.11
C LEU A 201 -3.61 -6.68 11.33
N ARG A 202 -4.69 -5.88 11.41
CA ARG A 202 -6.05 -6.38 11.70
C ARG A 202 -6.59 -7.31 10.63
N ASP A 203 -6.18 -7.16 9.38
CA ASP A 203 -6.59 -8.05 8.29
C ASP A 203 -5.91 -9.43 8.37
N HIS A 204 -4.90 -9.56 9.22
CA HIS A 204 -4.15 -10.79 9.51
C HIS A 204 -4.37 -11.33 10.92
N MET A 205 -5.26 -10.72 11.70
CA MET A 205 -5.68 -11.20 13.01
C MET A 205 -6.67 -12.35 12.90
N SER A 206 -6.65 -13.23 13.89
CA SER A 206 -7.71 -14.20 14.14
C SER A 206 -8.98 -13.49 14.63
N GLU A 207 -10.10 -14.20 14.66
CA GLU A 207 -11.36 -13.67 15.22
C GLU A 207 -11.19 -13.26 16.69
N ALA A 208 -10.49 -14.07 17.51
CA ALA A 208 -10.23 -13.75 18.91
C ALA A 208 -9.40 -12.48 19.07
N GLU A 209 -8.32 -12.32 18.29
CA GLU A 209 -7.50 -11.10 18.32
C GLU A 209 -8.30 -9.85 17.93
N LEU A 210 -9.21 -9.95 16.96
CA LEU A 210 -10.11 -8.87 16.57
C LEU A 210 -11.04 -8.47 17.72
N ILE A 211 -11.60 -9.47 18.44
CA ILE A 211 -12.48 -9.24 19.59
C ILE A 211 -11.71 -8.56 20.72
N PHE A 212 -10.52 -9.06 21.09
CA PHE A 212 -9.70 -8.45 22.15
C PHE A 212 -9.29 -7.02 21.80
N THR A 213 -8.91 -6.77 20.55
CA THR A 213 -8.59 -5.41 20.07
C THR A 213 -9.79 -4.48 20.22
N ALA A 214 -10.97 -4.90 19.77
CA ALA A 214 -12.17 -4.09 19.83
C ALA A 214 -12.62 -3.86 21.30
N LEU A 215 -12.48 -4.86 22.17
CA LEU A 215 -12.80 -4.74 23.58
C LEU A 215 -11.87 -3.76 24.29
N ALA A 216 -10.56 -3.84 24.05
CA ALA A 216 -9.58 -2.91 24.62
C ALA A 216 -9.84 -1.46 24.19
N GLU A 217 -10.12 -1.23 22.90
CA GLU A 217 -10.45 0.09 22.37
C GLU A 217 -11.76 0.65 22.93
N LEU A 218 -12.79 -0.19 23.03
CA LEU A 218 -14.07 0.19 23.64
C LEU A 218 -13.91 0.55 25.11
N SER A 219 -13.22 -0.31 25.89
CA SER A 219 -12.99 -0.10 27.33
C SER A 219 -12.20 1.18 27.57
N THR A 220 -11.14 1.42 26.82
CA THR A 220 -10.35 2.65 26.92
C THR A 220 -11.21 3.89 26.73
N ARG A 221 -12.06 3.91 25.68
CA ARG A 221 -12.96 5.05 25.44
C ARG A 221 -13.99 5.24 26.55
N GLN A 222 -14.58 4.15 27.05
CA GLN A 222 -15.60 4.24 28.11
C GLN A 222 -15.01 4.69 29.46
N ILE A 223 -13.82 4.17 29.82
CA ILE A 223 -13.14 4.57 31.06
C ILE A 223 -12.73 6.04 30.98
N ALA A 224 -12.12 6.46 29.88
CA ALA A 224 -11.72 7.85 29.69
C ALA A 224 -12.91 8.80 29.80
N GLY A 225 -14.04 8.51 29.14
CA GLY A 225 -15.25 9.33 29.23
C GLY A 225 -16.01 9.27 30.56
N SER A 226 -15.62 8.36 31.48
CA SER A 226 -16.23 8.29 32.83
C SER A 226 -15.45 9.07 33.89
N VAL A 227 -14.27 9.57 33.58
CA VAL A 227 -13.37 10.31 34.48
C VAL A 227 -13.53 11.83 34.32
N GLU A 228 -14.26 12.26 33.29
CA GLU A 228 -14.69 13.65 33.06
C GLU A 228 -15.94 13.99 33.85
#